data_5c9e094b39e9fdc726e1a0814636ba7f
#
_entry.id   5c9e094b39e9fdc726e1a0814636ba7f
#
_cell.length_a   1.000
_cell.length_b   1.000
_cell.length_c   1.000
_cell.angle_alpha   90.00
_cell.angle_beta   90.00
_cell.angle_gamma   90.00
#
_symmetry.space_group_name_H-M   'P 1'
#
loop_
_entity.id
_entity.type
_entity.pdbx_description
1 polymer ?
#
loop_
_entity_poly.entity_id
_entity_poly.type
_entity_poly.pdbx_seq_one_letter_code
_entity_poly.pdbx_strand_id
1 'polypeptide(L)'
;MENKKKIFTLRRKLVLFVGILAAITYTASFIFIEYIQPMFFPETNPIVYQIITYALGVFWSCILAAIFSLIIVRPLQRLENSANQVAEGKIGKDVDMPKTNDEIRTVGEAFQAMVVNLRKMVNGIEDNYKSTDATIEALSKQSSSVSKNAVAISTNISHISSGAESSAMAIQETAEALEEVRELATEVNNKAVESANRSDEILTNLTSTTQAIN
;
A
#
# COMPACT_ATOMS: atom_id res chain seq x y z
N MET A 1 -1.49 -24.66 29.14
CA MET A 1 -0.36 -25.62 29.18
C MET A 1 -0.61 -26.67 28.11
N GLU A 2 -0.13 -26.40 26.93
CA GLU A 2 -0.32 -27.26 25.77
C GLU A 2 0.65 -28.43 25.86
N ASN A 3 0.07 -29.61 25.91
CA ASN A 3 0.79 -30.89 26.06
C ASN A 3 1.67 -31.10 24.82
N LYS A 4 2.94 -30.68 24.88
CA LYS A 4 3.95 -30.96 23.85
C LYS A 4 4.06 -32.48 23.71
N LYS A 5 3.23 -33.10 22.86
CA LYS A 5 3.43 -34.48 22.41
C LYS A 5 4.89 -34.59 21.98
N LYS A 6 5.62 -35.49 22.64
CA LYS A 6 7.05 -35.77 22.31
C LYS A 6 7.13 -36.05 20.82
N ILE A 7 7.66 -35.05 20.11
CA ILE A 7 7.90 -35.12 18.67
C ILE A 7 8.94 -36.20 18.49
N PHE A 8 8.58 -37.26 17.75
CA PHE A 8 9.50 -38.34 17.40
C PHE A 8 10.40 -37.82 16.28
N THR A 9 11.56 -37.28 16.67
CA THR A 9 12.45 -36.53 15.77
C THR A 9 12.85 -37.38 14.56
N LEU A 10 12.99 -36.75 13.41
CA LEU A 10 13.42 -37.38 12.16
C LEU A 10 14.73 -38.15 12.37
N ARG A 11 15.65 -37.60 13.16
CA ARG A 11 16.90 -38.26 13.57
C ARG A 11 16.64 -39.58 14.28
N ARG A 12 15.70 -39.64 15.22
CA ARG A 12 15.37 -40.88 15.92
C ARG A 12 14.72 -41.91 15.00
N LYS A 13 13.85 -41.47 14.09
CA LYS A 13 13.28 -42.33 13.06
C LYS A 13 14.35 -42.95 12.17
N LEU A 14 15.32 -42.13 11.74
CA LEU A 14 16.41 -42.57 10.89
C LEU A 14 17.32 -43.57 11.63
N VAL A 15 17.72 -43.28 12.87
CA VAL A 15 18.54 -44.20 13.69
C VAL A 15 17.82 -45.52 13.96
N LEU A 16 16.52 -45.45 14.33
CA LEU A 16 15.74 -46.66 14.53
C LEU A 16 15.58 -47.46 13.25
N PHE A 17 15.34 -46.84 12.14
CA PHE A 17 15.21 -47.51 10.85
C PHE A 17 16.50 -48.26 10.47
N VAL A 18 17.65 -47.58 10.56
CA VAL A 18 18.95 -48.19 10.28
C VAL A 18 19.24 -49.32 11.24
N GLY A 19 18.92 -49.14 12.53
CA GLY A 19 19.04 -50.22 13.55
C GLY A 19 18.15 -51.44 13.26
N ILE A 20 16.89 -51.19 12.91
CA ILE A 20 15.95 -52.26 12.54
C ILE A 20 16.41 -52.98 11.25
N LEU A 21 16.83 -52.21 10.25
CA LEU A 21 17.33 -52.72 8.98
C LEU A 21 18.54 -53.66 9.26
N ALA A 22 19.53 -53.20 10.03
CA ALA A 22 20.67 -53.98 10.41
C ALA A 22 20.27 -55.25 11.19
N ALA A 23 19.41 -55.11 12.19
CA ALA A 23 18.92 -56.23 12.98
C ALA A 23 18.24 -57.29 12.12
N ILE A 24 17.31 -56.89 11.23
CA ILE A 24 16.59 -57.80 10.34
C ILE A 24 17.60 -58.50 9.39
N THR A 25 18.48 -57.72 8.75
CA THR A 25 19.40 -58.27 7.78
C THR A 25 20.40 -59.27 8.41
N TYR A 26 20.96 -58.92 9.57
CA TYR A 26 21.91 -59.83 10.26
C TYR A 26 21.21 -61.06 10.87
N THR A 27 20.04 -60.89 11.48
CA THR A 27 19.26 -62.00 12.03
C THR A 27 18.78 -62.96 10.93
N ALA A 28 18.30 -62.41 9.81
CA ALA A 28 17.89 -63.23 8.67
C ALA A 28 19.09 -64.02 8.09
N SER A 29 20.25 -63.37 7.92
CA SER A 29 21.49 -64.02 7.45
C SER A 29 21.97 -65.10 8.42
N PHE A 30 21.90 -64.86 9.73
CA PHE A 30 22.25 -65.83 10.75
C PHE A 30 21.37 -67.09 10.69
N ILE A 31 20.07 -66.88 10.67
CA ILE A 31 19.09 -68.00 10.57
C ILE A 31 19.31 -68.80 9.28
N PHE A 32 19.60 -68.11 8.19
CA PHE A 32 19.76 -68.71 6.87
C PHE A 32 21.00 -69.60 6.83
N ILE A 33 22.13 -69.15 7.44
CA ILE A 33 23.38 -69.90 7.47
C ILE A 33 23.33 -71.02 8.50
N GLU A 34 22.87 -70.75 9.72
CA GLU A 34 22.98 -71.72 10.85
C GLU A 34 21.87 -72.78 10.83
N TYR A 35 20.67 -72.43 10.36
CA TYR A 35 19.52 -73.34 10.42
C TYR A 35 19.08 -73.88 9.04
N ILE A 36 18.97 -73.05 8.06
CA ILE A 36 18.39 -73.41 6.77
C ILE A 36 19.38 -74.17 5.92
N GLN A 37 20.65 -73.79 5.92
CA GLN A 37 21.71 -74.48 5.17
C GLN A 37 21.85 -75.96 5.58
N PRO A 38 22.08 -76.32 6.84
CA PRO A 38 22.29 -77.72 7.21
C PRO A 38 21.01 -78.57 7.08
N MET A 39 19.83 -77.95 7.16
CA MET A 39 18.56 -78.68 7.10
C MET A 39 18.12 -78.98 5.66
N PHE A 40 18.31 -78.07 4.75
CA PHE A 40 17.75 -78.19 3.39
C PHE A 40 18.82 -78.35 2.29
N PHE A 41 20.07 -77.95 2.54
CA PHE A 41 21.14 -77.93 1.54
C PHE A 41 22.49 -78.46 2.08
N PRO A 42 22.52 -79.66 2.69
CA PRO A 42 23.73 -80.16 3.36
C PRO A 42 24.90 -80.46 2.41
N GLU A 43 24.64 -80.75 1.14
CA GLU A 43 25.66 -81.06 0.14
C GLU A 43 26.11 -79.84 -0.70
N THR A 44 25.58 -78.65 -0.44
CA THR A 44 25.91 -77.45 -1.21
C THR A 44 27.27 -76.89 -0.79
N ASN A 45 28.06 -76.45 -1.77
CA ASN A 45 29.32 -75.77 -1.47
C ASN A 45 29.10 -74.56 -0.54
N PRO A 46 29.71 -74.51 0.64
CA PRO A 46 29.53 -73.44 1.63
C PRO A 46 29.71 -72.04 1.07
N ILE A 47 30.66 -71.85 0.15
CA ILE A 47 30.97 -70.57 -0.47
C ILE A 47 29.80 -70.08 -1.32
N VAL A 48 29.21 -70.94 -2.14
CA VAL A 48 28.04 -70.58 -3.00
C VAL A 48 26.87 -70.18 -2.17
N TYR A 49 26.58 -70.95 -1.08
CA TYR A 49 25.50 -70.64 -0.18
C TYR A 49 25.66 -69.29 0.54
N GLN A 50 26.88 -69.01 0.97
CA GLN A 50 27.26 -67.75 1.60
C GLN A 50 27.07 -66.54 0.64
N ILE A 51 27.45 -66.67 -0.61
CA ILE A 51 27.19 -65.65 -1.64
C ILE A 51 25.72 -65.40 -1.84
N ILE A 52 24.90 -66.44 -1.91
CA ILE A 52 23.41 -66.30 -2.07
C ILE A 52 22.82 -65.63 -0.84
N THR A 53 23.27 -65.95 0.37
CA THR A 53 22.79 -65.31 1.61
C THR A 53 23.12 -63.82 1.62
N TYR A 54 24.34 -63.42 1.23
CA TYR A 54 24.68 -62.01 1.17
C TYR A 54 23.90 -61.27 0.09
N ALA A 55 23.68 -61.87 -1.08
CA ALA A 55 22.86 -61.32 -2.13
C ALA A 55 21.39 -61.07 -1.66
N LEU A 56 20.86 -62.03 -0.91
CA LEU A 56 19.51 -61.93 -0.30
C LEU A 56 19.49 -60.81 0.75
N GLY A 57 20.52 -60.64 1.54
CA GLY A 57 20.66 -59.54 2.51
C GLY A 57 20.69 -58.15 1.82
N VAL A 58 21.40 -58.01 0.72
CA VAL A 58 21.40 -56.77 -0.11
C VAL A 58 20.01 -56.51 -0.69
N PHE A 59 19.35 -57.54 -1.21
CA PHE A 59 17.99 -57.43 -1.75
C PHE A 59 16.99 -56.89 -0.73
N TRP A 60 16.96 -57.48 0.47
CA TRP A 60 16.11 -57.05 1.58
C TRP A 60 16.45 -55.59 2.02
N SER A 61 17.73 -55.26 2.09
CA SER A 61 18.13 -53.91 2.42
C SER A 61 17.64 -52.87 1.42
N CYS A 62 17.68 -53.20 0.13
CA CYS A 62 17.13 -52.30 -0.92
C CYS A 62 15.63 -52.13 -0.80
N ILE A 63 14.87 -53.20 -0.50
CA ILE A 63 13.39 -53.09 -0.30
C ILE A 63 13.09 -52.18 0.90
N LEU A 64 13.73 -52.40 2.02
CA LEU A 64 13.53 -51.60 3.23
C LEU A 64 13.94 -50.17 3.04
N ALA A 65 15.08 -49.91 2.36
CA ALA A 65 15.50 -48.53 2.01
C ALA A 65 14.49 -47.85 1.08
N ALA A 66 13.91 -48.54 0.10
CA ALA A 66 12.85 -48.03 -0.74
C ALA A 66 11.61 -47.62 0.05
N ILE A 67 11.17 -48.47 0.99
CA ILE A 67 10.02 -48.15 1.87
C ILE A 67 10.31 -46.91 2.71
N PHE A 68 11.49 -46.82 3.29
CA PHE A 68 11.89 -45.68 4.11
C PHE A 68 11.99 -44.37 3.29
N SER A 69 12.50 -44.48 2.06
CA SER A 69 12.52 -43.36 1.13
C SER A 69 11.12 -42.79 0.90
N LEU A 70 10.11 -43.63 0.75
CA LEU A 70 8.71 -43.19 0.59
C LEU A 70 8.17 -42.44 1.81
N ILE A 71 8.61 -42.80 3.01
CA ILE A 71 8.18 -42.14 4.26
C ILE A 71 8.75 -40.71 4.41
N ILE A 72 9.94 -40.48 3.88
CA ILE A 72 10.63 -39.18 3.99
C ILE A 72 10.44 -38.35 2.72
N VAL A 73 10.66 -38.92 1.56
CA VAL A 73 10.69 -38.16 0.29
C VAL A 73 9.31 -37.65 -0.12
N ARG A 74 8.27 -38.47 0.04
CA ARG A 74 6.91 -38.05 -0.32
C ARG A 74 6.41 -36.79 0.42
N PRO A 75 6.53 -36.68 1.75
CA PRO A 75 6.17 -35.44 2.45
C PRO A 75 6.98 -34.22 2.01
N LEU A 76 8.27 -34.39 1.74
CA LEU A 76 9.11 -33.30 1.24
C LEU A 76 8.71 -32.85 -0.16
N GLN A 77 8.41 -33.80 -1.06
CA GLN A 77 7.91 -33.49 -2.40
C GLN A 77 6.58 -32.72 -2.38
N ARG A 78 5.70 -33.01 -1.41
CA ARG A 78 4.45 -32.24 -1.23
C ARG A 78 4.74 -30.79 -0.83
N LEU A 79 5.69 -30.57 0.10
CA LEU A 79 6.10 -29.24 0.49
C LEU A 79 6.79 -28.51 -0.67
N GLU A 80 7.65 -29.19 -1.42
CA GLU A 80 8.29 -28.66 -2.62
C GLU A 80 7.25 -28.21 -3.65
N ASN A 81 6.25 -29.05 -3.96
CA ASN A 81 5.18 -28.71 -4.88
C ASN A 81 4.37 -27.50 -4.40
N SER A 82 4.11 -27.42 -3.09
CA SER A 82 3.45 -26.26 -2.50
C SER A 82 4.32 -25.00 -2.61
N ALA A 83 5.64 -25.11 -2.41
CA ALA A 83 6.58 -24.01 -2.55
C ALA A 83 6.65 -23.51 -4.01
N ASN A 84 6.67 -24.43 -4.97
CA ASN A 84 6.65 -24.07 -6.39
C ASN A 84 5.36 -23.35 -6.78
N GLN A 85 4.19 -23.78 -6.26
CA GLN A 85 2.93 -23.07 -6.49
C GLN A 85 2.96 -21.64 -5.94
N VAL A 86 3.52 -21.45 -4.75
CA VAL A 86 3.69 -20.10 -4.16
C VAL A 86 4.65 -19.26 -4.98
N ALA A 87 5.75 -19.84 -5.47
CA ALA A 87 6.71 -19.15 -6.33
C ALA A 87 6.08 -18.72 -7.67
N GLU A 88 5.11 -19.47 -8.18
CA GLU A 88 4.30 -19.10 -9.36
C GLU A 88 3.21 -18.06 -9.04
N GLY A 89 3.14 -17.53 -7.83
CA GLY A 89 2.13 -16.58 -7.41
C GLY A 89 0.78 -17.21 -7.00
N LYS A 90 0.67 -18.54 -6.98
CA LYS A 90 -0.57 -19.25 -6.61
C LYS A 90 -0.71 -19.37 -5.09
N ILE A 91 -0.86 -18.25 -4.42
CA ILE A 91 -0.95 -18.18 -2.95
C ILE A 91 -2.34 -18.49 -2.39
N GLY A 92 -3.36 -18.69 -3.22
CA GLY A 92 -4.76 -18.91 -2.81
C GLY A 92 -5.02 -20.23 -2.12
N LYS A 93 -4.18 -21.25 -2.31
CA LYS A 93 -4.34 -22.59 -1.70
C LYS A 93 -3.49 -22.72 -0.44
N ASP A 94 -4.01 -23.51 0.51
CA ASP A 94 -3.24 -23.88 1.70
C ASP A 94 -2.18 -24.93 1.36
N VAL A 95 -1.11 -24.94 2.16
CA VAL A 95 -0.02 -25.89 2.03
C VAL A 95 -0.55 -27.31 2.32
N ASP A 96 -0.19 -28.28 1.47
CA ASP A 96 -0.51 -29.70 1.74
C ASP A 96 0.35 -30.19 2.91
N MET A 97 -0.26 -30.11 4.11
CA MET A 97 0.43 -30.39 5.36
C MET A 97 0.82 -31.85 5.48
N PRO A 98 2.09 -32.16 5.74
CA PRO A 98 2.54 -33.51 5.99
C PRO A 98 1.82 -34.13 7.21
N LYS A 99 1.35 -35.36 7.06
CA LYS A 99 0.71 -36.13 8.16
C LYS A 99 1.71 -36.70 9.16
N THR A 100 2.99 -36.31 9.06
CA THR A 100 4.06 -36.72 9.97
C THR A 100 3.99 -35.89 11.25
N ASN A 101 4.58 -36.42 12.34
CA ASN A 101 4.67 -35.69 13.62
C ASN A 101 6.14 -35.52 14.01
N ASP A 102 6.90 -34.87 13.13
CA ASP A 102 8.33 -34.65 13.19
C ASP A 102 8.72 -33.28 12.65
N GLU A 103 9.99 -33.04 12.42
CA GLU A 103 10.55 -31.78 11.91
C GLU A 103 9.99 -31.40 10.54
N ILE A 104 9.58 -32.37 9.70
CA ILE A 104 8.98 -32.10 8.38
C ILE A 104 7.63 -31.39 8.54
N ARG A 105 6.85 -31.80 9.53
CA ARG A 105 5.60 -31.08 9.87
C ARG A 105 5.88 -29.68 10.36
N THR A 106 6.88 -29.49 11.21
CA THR A 106 7.24 -28.16 11.73
C THR A 106 7.65 -27.22 10.60
N VAL A 107 8.39 -27.71 9.61
CA VAL A 107 8.71 -26.94 8.39
C VAL A 107 7.44 -26.59 7.61
N GLY A 108 6.51 -27.56 7.47
CA GLY A 108 5.22 -27.32 6.82
C GLY A 108 4.40 -26.23 7.52
N GLU A 109 4.34 -26.26 8.86
CA GLU A 109 3.64 -25.25 9.67
C GLU A 109 4.26 -23.85 9.51
N ALA A 110 5.59 -23.76 9.52
CA ALA A 110 6.29 -22.50 9.28
C ALA A 110 6.04 -21.97 7.84
N PHE A 111 6.04 -22.87 6.87
CA PHE A 111 5.74 -22.53 5.48
C PHE A 111 4.28 -22.06 5.31
N GLN A 112 3.33 -22.73 5.94
CA GLN A 112 1.92 -22.30 5.96
C GLN A 112 1.77 -20.90 6.57
N ALA A 113 2.44 -20.62 7.69
CA ALA A 113 2.42 -19.29 8.31
C ALA A 113 2.98 -18.22 7.36
N MET A 114 4.03 -18.52 6.63
CA MET A 114 4.58 -17.63 5.61
C MET A 114 3.56 -17.35 4.50
N VAL A 115 2.89 -18.39 3.97
CA VAL A 115 1.86 -18.23 2.92
C VAL A 115 0.69 -17.38 3.41
N VAL A 116 0.24 -17.58 4.65
CA VAL A 116 -0.82 -16.75 5.27
C VAL A 116 -0.40 -15.28 5.37
N ASN A 117 0.85 -15.01 5.74
CA ASN A 117 1.36 -13.65 5.82
C ASN A 117 1.49 -13.00 4.43
N LEU A 118 1.92 -13.76 3.41
CA LEU A 118 1.94 -13.30 2.02
C LEU A 118 0.53 -12.93 1.54
N ARG A 119 -0.48 -13.76 1.81
CA ARG A 119 -1.88 -13.42 1.48
C ARG A 119 -2.35 -12.13 2.13
N LYS A 120 -2.05 -11.94 3.42
CA LYS A 120 -2.38 -10.70 4.13
C LYS A 120 -1.71 -9.48 3.49
N MET A 121 -0.45 -9.63 3.09
CA MET A 121 0.29 -8.56 2.42
C MET A 121 -0.33 -8.22 1.06
N VAL A 122 -0.65 -9.22 0.24
CA VAL A 122 -1.29 -9.00 -1.08
C VAL A 122 -2.66 -8.35 -0.93
N ASN A 123 -3.50 -8.82 -0.01
CA ASN A 123 -4.80 -8.21 0.27
C ASN A 123 -4.64 -6.75 0.75
N GLY A 124 -3.67 -6.48 1.64
CA GLY A 124 -3.38 -5.12 2.09
C GLY A 124 -2.90 -4.20 0.95
N ILE A 125 -2.14 -4.72 -0.01
CA ILE A 125 -1.74 -3.98 -1.22
C ILE A 125 -2.97 -3.68 -2.08
N GLU A 126 -3.87 -4.65 -2.27
CA GLU A 126 -5.11 -4.46 -3.03
C GLU A 126 -6.01 -3.39 -2.40
N ASP A 127 -6.18 -3.42 -1.09
CA ASP A 127 -6.97 -2.42 -0.35
C ASP A 127 -6.33 -1.02 -0.44
N ASN A 128 -5.01 -0.92 -0.31
CA ASN A 128 -4.28 0.32 -0.51
C ASN A 128 -4.41 0.85 -1.95
N TYR A 129 -4.37 -0.05 -2.94
CA TYR A 129 -4.57 0.33 -4.34
C TYR A 129 -5.96 0.95 -4.55
N LYS A 130 -7.03 0.30 -4.05
CA LYS A 130 -8.40 0.83 -4.12
C LYS A 130 -8.55 2.19 -3.45
N SER A 131 -7.92 2.35 -2.27
CA SER A 131 -7.93 3.63 -1.53
C SER A 131 -7.18 4.73 -2.29
N THR A 132 -6.04 4.38 -2.91
CA THR A 132 -5.24 5.30 -3.71
C THR A 132 -6.01 5.73 -4.95
N ASP A 133 -6.68 4.81 -5.65
CA ASP A 133 -7.49 5.09 -6.83
C ASP A 133 -8.64 6.06 -6.51
N ALA A 134 -9.36 5.81 -5.43
CA ALA A 134 -10.40 6.72 -4.94
C ALA A 134 -9.85 8.12 -4.60
N THR A 135 -8.65 8.19 -4.01
CA THR A 135 -7.99 9.46 -3.69
C THR A 135 -7.59 10.22 -4.96
N ILE A 136 -7.09 9.53 -5.99
CA ILE A 136 -6.75 10.12 -7.29
C ILE A 136 -8.01 10.69 -7.96
N GLU A 137 -9.14 9.97 -7.91
CA GLU A 137 -10.40 10.47 -8.46
C GLU A 137 -10.89 11.74 -7.74
N ALA A 138 -10.83 11.75 -6.40
CA ALA A 138 -11.17 12.92 -5.60
C ALA A 138 -10.25 14.11 -5.90
N LEU A 139 -8.94 13.87 -6.03
CA LEU A 139 -7.95 14.90 -6.37
C LEU A 139 -8.20 15.48 -7.77
N SER A 140 -8.57 14.64 -8.74
CA SER A 140 -8.93 15.09 -10.08
C SER A 140 -10.15 16.03 -10.07
N LYS A 141 -11.20 15.67 -9.32
CA LYS A 141 -12.39 16.51 -9.12
C LYS A 141 -12.04 17.84 -8.44
N GLN A 142 -11.19 17.79 -7.40
CA GLN A 142 -10.72 18.97 -6.68
C GLN A 142 -9.90 19.89 -7.58
N SER A 143 -8.99 19.33 -8.39
CA SER A 143 -8.19 20.09 -9.36
C SER A 143 -9.06 20.81 -10.39
N SER A 144 -10.10 20.14 -10.90
CA SER A 144 -11.08 20.76 -11.80
C SER A 144 -11.82 21.91 -11.13
N SER A 145 -12.19 21.77 -9.85
CA SER A 145 -12.84 22.82 -9.06
C SER A 145 -11.92 24.03 -8.85
N VAL A 146 -10.66 23.78 -8.51
CA VAL A 146 -9.63 24.84 -8.37
C VAL A 146 -9.46 25.61 -9.68
N SER A 147 -9.41 24.90 -10.82
CA SER A 147 -9.31 25.55 -12.14
C SER A 147 -10.51 26.45 -12.43
N LYS A 148 -11.74 26.00 -12.13
CA LYS A 148 -12.95 26.83 -12.28
C LYS A 148 -12.91 28.07 -11.38
N ASN A 149 -12.48 27.90 -10.13
CA ASN A 149 -12.36 29.03 -9.20
C ASN A 149 -11.31 30.03 -9.66
N ALA A 150 -10.17 29.57 -10.23
CA ALA A 150 -9.15 30.46 -10.79
C ALA A 150 -9.69 31.31 -11.95
N VAL A 151 -10.50 30.72 -12.82
CA VAL A 151 -11.19 31.47 -13.91
C VAL A 151 -12.16 32.50 -13.34
N ALA A 152 -12.95 32.13 -12.34
CA ALA A 152 -13.90 33.06 -11.68
C ALA A 152 -13.16 34.23 -11.00
N ILE A 153 -12.05 33.97 -10.33
CA ILE A 153 -11.17 34.99 -9.72
C ILE A 153 -10.63 35.92 -10.79
N SER A 154 -10.13 35.41 -11.92
CA SER A 154 -9.66 36.23 -13.03
C SER A 154 -10.75 37.15 -13.58
N THR A 155 -11.96 36.63 -13.73
CA THR A 155 -13.12 37.45 -14.16
C THR A 155 -13.44 38.55 -13.15
N ASN A 156 -13.43 38.23 -11.87
CA ASN A 156 -13.71 39.21 -10.80
C ASN A 156 -12.62 40.31 -10.77
N ILE A 157 -11.36 39.96 -10.96
CA ILE A 157 -10.26 40.92 -11.05
C ILE A 157 -10.49 41.87 -12.24
N SER A 158 -10.93 41.35 -13.39
CA SER A 158 -11.28 42.19 -14.55
C SER A 158 -12.42 43.17 -14.23
N HIS A 159 -13.46 42.73 -13.56
CA HIS A 159 -14.57 43.60 -13.12
C HIS A 159 -14.11 44.68 -12.12
N ILE A 160 -13.26 44.30 -11.16
CA ILE A 160 -12.68 45.27 -10.20
C ILE A 160 -11.84 46.33 -10.92
N SER A 161 -11.01 45.93 -11.88
CA SER A 161 -10.21 46.82 -12.67
C SER A 161 -11.06 47.82 -13.46
N SER A 162 -12.11 47.34 -14.13
CA SER A 162 -13.06 48.21 -14.87
C SER A 162 -13.86 49.16 -13.94
N GLY A 163 -14.25 48.66 -12.76
CA GLY A 163 -14.90 49.47 -11.74
C GLY A 163 -13.97 50.58 -11.17
N ALA A 164 -12.70 50.26 -10.97
CA ALA A 164 -11.70 51.22 -10.53
C ALA A 164 -11.48 52.32 -11.57
N GLU A 165 -11.40 51.95 -12.86
CA GLU A 165 -11.28 52.89 -13.97
C GLU A 165 -12.51 53.82 -14.07
N SER A 166 -13.71 53.27 -13.97
CA SER A 166 -14.93 54.05 -13.93
C SER A 166 -15.00 55.03 -12.74
N SER A 167 -14.52 54.56 -11.57
CA SER A 167 -14.46 55.39 -10.36
C SER A 167 -13.44 56.53 -10.53
N ALA A 168 -12.28 56.28 -11.18
CA ALA A 168 -11.29 57.33 -11.48
C ALA A 168 -11.85 58.38 -12.41
N MET A 169 -12.61 58.00 -13.45
CA MET A 169 -13.28 58.94 -14.34
C MET A 169 -14.35 59.76 -13.59
N ALA A 170 -15.15 59.18 -12.75
CA ALA A 170 -16.15 59.92 -11.95
C ALA A 170 -15.52 60.91 -10.96
N ILE A 171 -14.37 60.55 -10.39
CA ILE A 171 -13.58 61.46 -9.52
C ILE A 171 -13.09 62.66 -10.36
N GLN A 172 -12.61 62.42 -11.57
CA GLN A 172 -12.12 63.49 -12.49
C GLN A 172 -13.29 64.45 -12.85
N GLU A 173 -14.45 63.91 -13.25
CA GLU A 173 -15.64 64.72 -13.54
C GLU A 173 -16.09 65.53 -12.31
N THR A 174 -16.01 64.93 -11.12
CA THR A 174 -16.37 65.62 -9.87
C THR A 174 -15.36 66.78 -9.58
N ALA A 175 -14.07 66.57 -9.85
CA ALA A 175 -13.06 67.59 -9.68
C ALA A 175 -13.26 68.76 -10.66
N GLU A 176 -13.62 68.48 -11.91
CA GLU A 176 -13.98 69.51 -12.91
C GLU A 176 -15.22 70.32 -12.48
N ALA A 177 -16.29 69.65 -12.04
CA ALA A 177 -17.50 70.31 -11.52
C ALA A 177 -17.19 71.18 -10.28
N LEU A 178 -16.28 70.75 -9.39
CA LEU A 178 -15.87 71.55 -8.25
C LEU A 178 -15.12 72.83 -8.66
N GLU A 179 -14.31 72.79 -9.73
CA GLU A 179 -13.65 73.97 -10.24
C GLU A 179 -14.66 74.99 -10.83
N GLU A 180 -15.69 74.50 -11.58
CA GLU A 180 -16.78 75.39 -12.06
C GLU A 180 -17.52 76.02 -10.88
N VAL A 181 -17.84 75.27 -9.80
CA VAL A 181 -18.49 75.82 -8.58
C VAL A 181 -17.60 76.86 -7.95
N ARG A 182 -16.26 76.70 -7.94
CA ARG A 182 -15.30 77.63 -7.40
C ARG A 182 -15.28 78.98 -8.21
N GLU A 183 -15.30 78.86 -9.55
CA GLU A 183 -15.42 80.02 -10.42
C GLU A 183 -16.70 80.75 -10.20
N LEU A 184 -17.87 80.05 -10.14
CA LEU A 184 -19.18 80.65 -9.90
C LEU A 184 -19.24 81.34 -8.53
N ALA A 185 -18.67 80.76 -7.48
CA ALA A 185 -18.57 81.36 -6.16
C ALA A 185 -17.74 82.64 -6.17
N THR A 186 -16.67 82.66 -6.96
CA THR A 186 -15.85 83.89 -7.16
C THR A 186 -16.63 84.97 -7.88
N GLU A 187 -17.37 84.63 -8.93
CA GLU A 187 -18.25 85.54 -9.66
C GLU A 187 -19.34 86.14 -8.77
N VAL A 188 -20.04 85.29 -7.98
CA VAL A 188 -21.07 85.68 -7.00
C VAL A 188 -20.47 86.67 -5.99
N ASN A 189 -19.25 86.40 -5.45
CA ASN A 189 -18.59 87.25 -4.51
C ASN A 189 -18.28 88.62 -5.12
N ASN A 190 -17.77 88.66 -6.37
CA ASN A 190 -17.46 89.90 -7.09
C ASN A 190 -18.75 90.74 -7.34
N LYS A 191 -19.87 90.08 -7.74
CA LYS A 191 -21.17 90.73 -7.92
C LYS A 191 -21.74 91.26 -6.61
N ALA A 192 -21.53 90.56 -5.50
CA ALA A 192 -21.97 90.97 -4.16
C ALA A 192 -21.17 92.30 -3.76
N VAL A 193 -19.84 92.33 -4.00
CA VAL A 193 -19.03 93.51 -3.74
C VAL A 193 -19.48 94.68 -4.64
N GLU A 194 -19.71 94.45 -5.91
CA GLU A 194 -20.21 95.48 -6.82
C GLU A 194 -21.56 96.02 -6.39
N SER A 195 -22.47 95.14 -5.96
CA SER A 195 -23.83 95.51 -5.44
C SER A 195 -23.72 96.37 -4.16
N ALA A 196 -22.77 96.00 -3.26
CA ALA A 196 -22.55 96.72 -2.01
C ALA A 196 -22.06 98.12 -2.34
N ASN A 197 -21.07 98.27 -3.29
CA ASN A 197 -20.56 99.55 -3.71
C ASN A 197 -21.65 100.44 -4.36
N ARG A 198 -22.51 99.85 -5.22
CA ARG A 198 -23.65 100.56 -5.80
C ARG A 198 -24.65 101.04 -4.75
N SER A 199 -24.92 100.23 -3.74
CA SER A 199 -25.79 100.61 -2.63
C SER A 199 -25.22 101.80 -1.84
N ASP A 200 -23.90 101.88 -1.63
CA ASP A 200 -23.23 102.93 -0.93
C ASP A 200 -23.28 104.28 -1.81
N GLU A 201 -23.10 104.14 -3.13
CA GLU A 201 -23.33 105.27 -4.05
C GLU A 201 -24.76 105.78 -3.98
N ILE A 202 -25.74 104.91 -3.97
CA ILE A 202 -27.19 105.32 -3.85
C ILE A 202 -27.43 106.06 -2.54
N LEU A 203 -26.88 105.52 -1.40
CA LEU A 203 -26.95 106.19 -0.09
C LEU A 203 -26.32 107.57 -0.10
N THR A 204 -25.17 107.69 -0.73
CA THR A 204 -24.46 108.99 -0.84
C THR A 204 -25.26 109.97 -1.69
N ASN A 205 -25.80 109.50 -2.80
CA ASN A 205 -26.66 110.36 -3.67
C ASN A 205 -28.05 110.79 -2.98
N LEU A 206 -28.62 109.88 -2.23
CA LEU A 206 -29.80 110.20 -1.40
C LEU A 206 -29.51 111.21 -0.31
N THR A 207 -28.34 111.08 0.35
CA THR A 207 -27.91 112.07 1.38
C THR A 207 -27.71 113.43 0.78
N SER A 208 -27.00 113.53 -0.41
CA SER A 208 -26.77 114.76 -1.09
C SER A 208 -28.08 115.42 -1.63
N THR A 209 -29.04 114.59 -2.09
CA THR A 209 -30.36 115.07 -2.58
C THR A 209 -31.16 115.57 -1.40
N THR A 210 -31.13 114.90 -0.26
CA THR A 210 -31.82 115.37 0.96
C THR A 210 -31.27 116.70 1.46
N GLN A 211 -29.97 116.86 1.35
CA GLN A 211 -29.28 118.16 1.72
C GLN A 211 -29.60 119.30 0.76
N ALA A 212 -29.92 119.03 -0.53
CA ALA A 212 -30.28 120.06 -1.51
C ALA A 212 -31.81 120.48 -1.43
N ILE A 213 -32.66 119.74 -0.71
CA ILE A 213 -34.06 120.01 -0.51
C ILE A 213 -34.37 120.78 0.82
N ASN A 214 -33.50 120.81 1.74
CA ASN A 214 -33.55 121.67 2.97
C ASN A 214 -32.84 123.01 2.76
#